data_c07b1aa71cf73f2bf414aaee43e4a3c7
#
_entry.id   c07b1aa71cf73f2bf414aaee43e4a3c7
#
_cell.length_a   1.000
_cell.length_b   1.000
_cell.length_c   1.000
_cell.angle_alpha   90.00
_cell.angle_beta   90.00
_cell.angle_gamma   90.00
#
_symmetry.space_group_name_H-M   'P 1'
#
loop_
_entity.id
_entity.type
_entity.pdbx_description
1 polymer ?
#
loop_
_entity_poly.entity_id
_entity_poly.type
_entity_poly.pdbx_seq_one_letter_code
_entity_poly.pdbx_strand_id
1 'polypeptide(L)'
;MKDSHKSVIVSLLGPTTNERKCKSLMKTITQDMKYRQSLVCYAMKHGVARASRKYDKPRSTIYFWLSRYDGTIESLANRSKRPLRHPNQHTEAELKLIRDMRRRNPKLGLIELWCRLRERGYTRRPESLYRVLKRQGALPEQPKKQPYKPKPYEQMTHPGQRVQIDVKVVPRVCCPNGQRLFQYTAMDEFTRLRYLAAYEEQNTYSSADFLKRAYAFFKRNGFTIECVQTDNGFEFTNRFAQSNRELVTLFERTADELGIRHKLIRPYTPRHNGKVERSHREDQRRFYATHRFYSLADFDAQLAVHRRNSNNRPMRPLQYNSPNSFLRNYTVQHV
;
A
#
# COMPACT_ATOMS: atom_id res chain seq x y z
N MET A 1 34.05 30.94 -47.55
CA MET A 1 33.69 29.75 -46.77
C MET A 1 33.24 30.23 -45.38
N LYS A 2 32.04 30.64 -45.27
CA LYS A 2 31.29 30.97 -44.04
C LYS A 2 29.88 30.53 -44.32
N ASP A 3 29.23 29.90 -43.33
CA ASP A 3 27.83 29.46 -43.22
C ASP A 3 27.63 27.94 -43.24
N SER A 4 27.87 27.33 -42.08
CA SER A 4 27.25 26.01 -41.75
C SER A 4 27.24 25.67 -40.25
N HIS A 5 26.93 26.65 -39.36
CA HIS A 5 26.83 26.34 -37.90
C HIS A 5 25.60 26.97 -37.22
N LYS A 6 24.47 27.13 -37.93
CA LYS A 6 23.25 27.70 -37.33
C LYS A 6 21.99 26.81 -37.36
N SER A 7 22.06 25.55 -37.75
CA SER A 7 20.84 24.74 -37.93
C SER A 7 20.66 23.56 -36.98
N VAL A 8 21.45 23.42 -35.90
CA VAL A 8 21.38 22.20 -35.02
C VAL A 8 20.83 22.47 -33.61
N ILE A 9 20.52 23.72 -33.22
CA ILE A 9 20.07 24.02 -31.85
C ILE A 9 18.52 24.13 -31.70
N VAL A 10 17.73 23.98 -32.76
CA VAL A 10 16.27 24.14 -32.66
C VAL A 10 15.47 22.87 -32.41
N SER A 11 16.09 21.70 -32.41
CA SER A 11 15.38 20.41 -32.28
C SER A 11 15.38 19.77 -30.89
N LEU A 12 15.90 20.42 -29.84
CA LEU A 12 15.98 19.87 -28.48
C LEU A 12 15.02 20.48 -27.44
N LEU A 13 14.22 21.46 -27.84
CA LEU A 13 13.14 21.97 -27.00
C LEU A 13 11.85 21.21 -27.36
N GLY A 14 11.58 20.16 -26.62
CA GLY A 14 10.27 19.47 -26.70
C GLY A 14 9.13 20.48 -26.47
N PRO A 15 7.92 20.20 -27.00
CA PRO A 15 6.81 21.14 -27.00
C PRO A 15 6.52 21.67 -25.61
N THR A 16 6.45 23.02 -25.50
CA THR A 16 6.15 23.70 -24.23
C THR A 16 4.82 23.21 -23.65
N THR A 17 4.68 23.29 -22.32
CA THR A 17 3.48 22.84 -21.58
C THR A 17 2.18 23.48 -22.11
N ASN A 18 2.24 24.60 -22.76
CA ASN A 18 1.10 25.26 -23.43
C ASN A 18 0.72 24.58 -24.76
N GLU A 19 1.67 24.10 -25.52
CA GLU A 19 1.38 23.34 -26.76
C GLU A 19 0.83 21.97 -26.48
N ARG A 20 1.27 21.29 -25.39
CA ARG A 20 0.64 20.03 -24.92
C ARG A 20 -0.79 20.25 -24.41
N LYS A 21 -1.08 21.38 -23.77
CA LYS A 21 -2.44 21.77 -23.39
C LYS A 21 -3.31 22.10 -24.60
N CYS A 22 -2.77 22.76 -25.64
CA CYS A 22 -3.49 23.00 -26.88
C CYS A 22 -3.75 21.72 -27.67
N LYS A 23 -2.79 20.78 -27.73
CA LYS A 23 -3.01 19.47 -28.38
C LYS A 23 -3.96 18.57 -27.61
N SER A 24 -4.10 18.68 -26.28
CA SER A 24 -5.10 17.96 -25.51
C SER A 24 -6.52 18.54 -25.63
N LEU A 25 -6.65 19.70 -26.26
CA LEU A 25 -7.90 20.36 -26.60
C LEU A 25 -8.34 20.12 -28.05
N MET A 26 -7.67 19.27 -28.80
CA MET A 26 -8.27 18.64 -29.98
C MET A 26 -9.43 17.78 -29.49
N LYS A 27 -10.61 18.37 -29.52
CA LYS A 27 -11.88 17.81 -29.08
C LYS A 27 -12.10 16.55 -29.88
N THR A 28 -11.97 15.39 -29.24
CA THR A 28 -12.40 14.15 -29.83
C THR A 28 -13.85 14.32 -30.25
N ILE A 29 -14.15 14.11 -31.54
CA ILE A 29 -15.51 14.17 -32.07
C ILE A 29 -16.30 13.06 -31.35
N THR A 30 -17.21 13.44 -30.45
CA THR A 30 -18.01 12.50 -29.67
C THR A 30 -19.23 12.04 -30.50
N GLN A 31 -19.80 10.91 -30.12
CA GLN A 31 -21.07 10.42 -30.71
C GLN A 31 -22.17 11.49 -30.59
N ASP A 32 -22.20 12.24 -29.47
CA ASP A 32 -23.16 13.32 -29.27
C ASP A 32 -23.01 14.44 -30.30
N MET A 33 -21.77 14.80 -30.67
CA MET A 33 -21.54 15.82 -31.70
C MET A 33 -21.98 15.37 -33.07
N LYS A 34 -21.72 14.12 -33.44
CA LYS A 34 -22.20 13.50 -34.71
C LYS A 34 -23.73 13.43 -34.75
N TYR A 35 -24.34 13.03 -33.63
CA TYR A 35 -25.80 13.01 -33.53
C TYR A 35 -26.41 14.40 -33.69
N ARG A 36 -25.85 15.42 -33.05
CA ARG A 36 -26.32 16.82 -33.19
C ARG A 36 -26.09 17.35 -34.59
N GLN A 37 -25.01 17.00 -35.25
CA GLN A 37 -24.76 17.36 -36.64
C GLN A 37 -25.83 16.74 -37.55
N SER A 38 -26.12 15.46 -37.40
CA SER A 38 -27.18 14.78 -38.18
C SER A 38 -28.56 15.43 -37.97
N LEU A 39 -28.89 15.78 -36.71
CA LEU A 39 -30.12 16.47 -36.35
C LEU A 39 -30.19 17.87 -36.99
N VAL A 40 -29.15 18.66 -36.92
CA VAL A 40 -29.08 20.03 -37.47
C VAL A 40 -29.15 19.99 -39.01
N CYS A 41 -28.34 19.15 -39.64
CA CYS A 41 -28.36 19.01 -41.11
C CYS A 41 -29.73 18.56 -41.61
N TYR A 42 -30.37 17.63 -40.91
CA TYR A 42 -31.73 17.19 -41.27
C TYR A 42 -32.74 18.33 -41.05
N ALA A 43 -32.64 19.11 -39.98
CA ALA A 43 -33.52 20.23 -39.72
C ALA A 43 -33.36 21.35 -40.77
N MET A 44 -32.16 21.63 -41.25
CA MET A 44 -31.89 22.59 -42.33
C MET A 44 -32.50 22.14 -43.64
N LYS A 45 -32.47 20.82 -43.96
CA LYS A 45 -33.00 20.26 -45.22
C LYS A 45 -34.53 20.08 -45.22
N HIS A 46 -35.12 19.66 -44.10
CA HIS A 46 -36.52 19.23 -44.04
C HIS A 46 -37.39 20.04 -43.08
N GLY A 47 -36.82 21.03 -42.44
CA GLY A 47 -37.52 21.89 -41.48
C GLY A 47 -37.56 21.31 -40.05
N VAL A 48 -37.65 22.22 -39.07
CA VAL A 48 -37.57 21.92 -37.62
C VAL A 48 -38.70 20.99 -37.15
N ALA A 49 -39.92 21.16 -37.70
CA ALA A 49 -41.08 20.34 -37.33
C ALA A 49 -40.91 18.86 -37.70
N ARG A 50 -40.31 18.56 -38.86
CA ARG A 50 -40.01 17.20 -39.31
C ARG A 50 -38.84 16.61 -38.52
N ALA A 51 -37.82 17.41 -38.24
CA ALA A 51 -36.68 17.01 -37.40
C ALA A 51 -37.11 16.66 -35.98
N SER A 52 -38.01 17.47 -35.38
CA SER A 52 -38.57 17.22 -34.04
C SER A 52 -39.23 15.84 -33.94
N ARG A 53 -40.04 15.47 -34.95
CA ARG A 53 -40.69 14.16 -34.99
C ARG A 53 -39.72 13.00 -35.22
N LYS A 54 -38.75 13.18 -36.14
CA LYS A 54 -37.79 12.13 -36.50
C LYS A 54 -36.83 11.80 -35.37
N TYR A 55 -36.34 12.80 -34.65
CA TYR A 55 -35.31 12.64 -33.60
C TYR A 55 -35.90 12.63 -32.20
N ASP A 56 -37.22 12.76 -32.07
CA ASP A 56 -37.93 12.83 -30.78
C ASP A 56 -37.30 13.87 -29.86
N LYS A 57 -37.15 15.09 -30.38
CA LYS A 57 -36.57 16.22 -29.61
C LYS A 57 -37.48 17.45 -29.72
N PRO A 58 -37.62 18.20 -28.59
CA PRO A 58 -38.37 19.46 -28.61
C PRO A 58 -37.84 20.42 -29.66
N ARG A 59 -38.70 21.16 -30.29
CA ARG A 59 -38.33 22.17 -31.32
C ARG A 59 -37.34 23.20 -30.74
N SER A 60 -37.48 23.58 -29.47
CA SER A 60 -36.55 24.49 -28.77
C SER A 60 -35.11 23.98 -28.75
N THR A 61 -34.91 22.67 -28.53
CA THR A 61 -33.59 22.04 -28.57
C THR A 61 -32.97 22.09 -29.96
N ILE A 62 -33.81 21.92 -31.02
CA ILE A 62 -33.31 21.98 -32.38
C ILE A 62 -32.93 23.41 -32.76
N TYR A 63 -33.75 24.42 -32.42
CA TYR A 63 -33.39 25.83 -32.59
C TYR A 63 -32.11 26.22 -31.81
N PHE A 64 -31.95 25.73 -30.59
CA PHE A 64 -30.75 25.94 -29.81
C PHE A 64 -29.48 25.41 -30.50
N TRP A 65 -29.56 24.25 -31.15
CA TRP A 65 -28.39 23.71 -31.87
C TRP A 65 -28.21 24.38 -33.23
N LEU A 66 -29.27 24.76 -33.91
CA LEU A 66 -29.22 25.52 -35.16
C LEU A 66 -28.53 26.89 -34.92
N SER A 67 -28.90 27.60 -33.88
CA SER A 67 -28.27 28.92 -33.57
C SER A 67 -26.78 28.84 -33.19
N ARG A 68 -26.29 27.65 -32.83
CA ARG A 68 -24.88 27.43 -32.48
C ARG A 68 -24.07 26.80 -33.60
N TYR A 69 -24.70 26.33 -34.64
CA TYR A 69 -24.03 25.66 -35.72
C TYR A 69 -23.44 26.67 -36.72
N ASP A 70 -22.11 26.63 -36.85
CA ASP A 70 -21.34 27.48 -37.76
C ASP A 70 -20.82 26.73 -38.99
N GLY A 71 -21.35 25.54 -39.30
CA GLY A 71 -20.89 24.68 -40.36
C GLY A 71 -19.91 23.61 -39.93
N THR A 72 -19.31 23.75 -38.73
CA THR A 72 -18.34 22.78 -38.19
C THR A 72 -18.95 21.91 -37.12
N ILE A 73 -18.47 20.65 -37.02
CA ILE A 73 -18.93 19.71 -35.97
C ILE A 73 -18.48 20.15 -34.57
N GLU A 74 -17.40 20.88 -34.45
CA GLU A 74 -16.82 21.42 -33.22
C GLU A 74 -17.75 22.44 -32.56
N SER A 75 -18.52 23.18 -33.31
CA SER A 75 -19.50 24.16 -32.80
C SER A 75 -20.61 23.48 -31.99
N LEU A 76 -20.88 22.19 -32.26
CA LEU A 76 -21.87 21.38 -31.57
C LEU A 76 -21.33 20.71 -30.29
N ALA A 77 -20.09 20.99 -29.89
CA ALA A 77 -19.53 20.49 -28.63
C ALA A 77 -20.21 21.10 -27.41
N ASN A 78 -20.23 20.32 -26.33
CA ASN A 78 -20.69 20.84 -25.04
C ASN A 78 -19.76 21.96 -24.55
N ARG A 79 -20.34 23.12 -24.21
CA ARG A 79 -19.59 24.17 -23.52
C ARG A 79 -19.42 23.81 -22.05
N SER A 80 -18.29 24.22 -21.48
CA SER A 80 -18.05 24.06 -20.04
C SER A 80 -19.13 24.81 -19.24
N LYS A 81 -19.73 24.13 -18.27
CA LYS A 81 -20.69 24.73 -17.32
C LYS A 81 -19.97 25.39 -16.14
N ARG A 82 -18.64 25.38 -16.14
CA ARG A 82 -17.86 26.00 -15.07
C ARG A 82 -18.02 27.52 -15.10
N PRO A 83 -18.28 28.14 -13.94
CA PRO A 83 -18.33 29.62 -13.85
C PRO A 83 -17.04 30.24 -14.40
N LEU A 84 -17.15 31.30 -15.18
CA LEU A 84 -16.01 32.05 -15.72
C LEU A 84 -15.24 32.78 -14.63
N ARG A 85 -15.94 33.21 -13.57
CA ARG A 85 -15.37 33.90 -12.40
C ARG A 85 -15.87 33.21 -11.15
N HIS A 86 -15.01 33.12 -10.14
CA HIS A 86 -15.36 32.59 -8.84
C HIS A 86 -15.12 33.67 -7.77
N PRO A 87 -16.04 33.91 -6.81
CA PRO A 87 -15.89 34.96 -5.79
C PRO A 87 -14.56 34.88 -5.03
N ASN A 88 -14.08 33.68 -4.77
CA ASN A 88 -12.83 33.42 -4.05
C ASN A 88 -11.60 33.30 -4.98
N GLN A 89 -11.70 33.73 -6.25
CA GLN A 89 -10.55 33.75 -7.14
C GLN A 89 -9.56 34.85 -6.71
N HIS A 90 -8.24 34.56 -6.81
CA HIS A 90 -7.22 35.57 -6.55
C HIS A 90 -7.34 36.73 -7.55
N THR A 91 -7.17 37.93 -7.07
CA THR A 91 -7.09 39.10 -7.89
C THR A 91 -5.73 39.15 -8.63
N GLU A 92 -5.66 39.94 -9.72
CA GLU A 92 -4.39 40.09 -10.45
C GLU A 92 -3.33 40.77 -9.57
N ALA A 93 -3.70 41.66 -8.67
CA ALA A 93 -2.79 42.28 -7.70
C ALA A 93 -2.18 41.25 -6.76
N GLU A 94 -3.02 40.33 -6.19
CA GLU A 94 -2.55 39.24 -5.34
C GLU A 94 -1.63 38.30 -6.13
N LEU A 95 -1.99 37.93 -7.35
CA LEU A 95 -1.17 37.07 -8.20
C LEU A 95 0.16 37.69 -8.55
N LYS A 96 0.20 39.01 -8.82
CA LYS A 96 1.45 39.77 -9.04
C LYS A 96 2.32 39.74 -7.78
N LEU A 97 1.74 40.05 -6.63
CA LEU A 97 2.43 40.03 -5.34
C LEU A 97 3.07 38.65 -5.05
N ILE A 98 2.33 37.56 -5.28
CA ILE A 98 2.82 36.18 -5.11
C ILE A 98 4.00 35.92 -6.07
N ARG A 99 3.87 36.25 -7.36
CA ARG A 99 4.91 36.04 -8.36
C ARG A 99 6.19 36.81 -8.03
N ASP A 100 6.07 38.09 -7.69
CA ASP A 100 7.22 38.93 -7.37
C ASP A 100 7.93 38.48 -6.10
N MET A 101 7.17 38.11 -5.06
CA MET A 101 7.75 37.59 -3.83
C MET A 101 8.46 36.25 -4.06
N ARG A 102 7.87 35.38 -4.87
CA ARG A 102 8.47 34.09 -5.20
C ARG A 102 9.73 34.21 -6.04
N ARG A 103 9.74 35.12 -7.02
CA ARG A 103 10.91 35.43 -7.86
C ARG A 103 12.09 35.93 -7.03
N ARG A 104 11.84 36.83 -6.06
CA ARG A 104 12.88 37.34 -5.15
C ARG A 104 13.37 36.31 -4.14
N ASN A 105 12.56 35.35 -3.81
CA ASN A 105 12.84 34.36 -2.76
C ASN A 105 12.53 32.93 -3.25
N PRO A 106 13.31 32.38 -4.19
CA PRO A 106 12.98 31.09 -4.83
C PRO A 106 13.08 29.87 -3.90
N LYS A 107 13.88 29.95 -2.82
CA LYS A 107 14.14 28.84 -1.90
C LYS A 107 13.22 28.82 -0.67
N LEU A 108 12.41 29.86 -0.44
CA LEU A 108 11.54 29.90 0.75
C LEU A 108 10.52 28.76 0.73
N GLY A 109 10.32 28.17 1.91
CA GLY A 109 9.21 27.24 2.17
C GLY A 109 7.85 27.92 2.05
N LEU A 110 6.77 27.12 1.91
CA LEU A 110 5.42 27.64 1.73
C LEU A 110 4.99 28.57 2.88
N ILE A 111 5.21 28.15 4.11
CA ILE A 111 4.76 28.90 5.29
C ILE A 111 5.52 30.19 5.46
N GLU A 112 6.84 30.16 5.29
CA GLU A 112 7.67 31.37 5.38
C GLU A 112 7.29 32.39 4.28
N LEU A 113 7.09 31.92 3.05
CA LEU A 113 6.60 32.76 1.95
C LEU A 113 5.24 33.38 2.27
N TRP A 114 4.34 32.59 2.85
CA TRP A 114 3.02 33.03 3.27
C TRP A 114 3.09 34.10 4.36
N CYS A 115 3.95 33.95 5.39
CA CYS A 115 4.15 34.95 6.43
C CYS A 115 4.60 36.29 5.84
N ARG A 116 5.61 36.27 4.95
CA ARG A 116 6.11 37.48 4.28
C ARG A 116 5.09 38.12 3.36
N LEU A 117 4.19 37.35 2.76
CA LEU A 117 3.07 37.85 1.96
C LEU A 117 2.03 38.52 2.85
N ARG A 118 1.74 37.96 4.05
CA ARG A 118 0.83 38.56 5.03
C ARG A 118 1.28 39.96 5.50
N GLU A 119 2.55 40.14 5.76
CA GLU A 119 3.15 41.43 6.10
C GLU A 119 2.92 42.49 5.00
N ARG A 120 2.60 42.07 3.77
CA ARG A 120 2.31 42.92 2.61
C ARG A 120 0.84 42.93 2.19
N GLY A 121 -0.05 42.57 3.12
CA GLY A 121 -1.50 42.66 2.92
C GLY A 121 -2.16 41.44 2.25
N TYR A 122 -1.45 40.30 2.10
CA TYR A 122 -2.09 39.08 1.63
C TYR A 122 -2.93 38.42 2.73
N THR A 123 -4.23 38.27 2.52
CA THR A 123 -5.20 37.85 3.56
C THR A 123 -5.61 36.40 3.48
N ARG A 124 -5.29 35.70 2.39
CA ARG A 124 -5.78 34.34 2.16
C ARG A 124 -4.94 33.29 2.91
N ARG A 125 -5.51 32.09 3.09
CA ARG A 125 -4.89 30.96 3.81
C ARG A 125 -3.71 30.34 3.03
N PRO A 126 -2.76 29.66 3.72
CA PRO A 126 -1.62 29.01 3.11
C PRO A 126 -2.00 27.99 2.03
N GLU A 127 -3.12 27.25 2.21
CA GLU A 127 -3.59 26.27 1.23
C GLU A 127 -3.99 26.93 -0.08
N SER A 128 -4.50 28.16 -0.03
CA SER A 128 -4.87 28.95 -1.21
C SER A 128 -3.60 29.35 -1.98
N LEU A 129 -2.58 29.82 -1.26
CA LEU A 129 -1.25 30.13 -1.82
C LEU A 129 -0.62 28.88 -2.48
N TYR A 130 -0.65 27.74 -1.79
CA TYR A 130 -0.15 26.47 -2.33
C TYR A 130 -0.78 26.12 -3.68
N ARG A 131 -2.10 26.25 -3.80
CA ARG A 131 -2.82 25.96 -5.06
C ARG A 131 -2.38 26.89 -6.19
N VAL A 132 -2.14 28.17 -5.89
CA VAL A 132 -1.62 29.13 -6.87
C VAL A 132 -0.21 28.75 -7.32
N LEU A 133 0.71 28.55 -6.37
CA LEU A 133 2.10 28.17 -6.66
C LEU A 133 2.17 26.85 -7.45
N LYS A 134 1.35 25.87 -7.08
CA LYS A 134 1.27 24.58 -7.80
C LYS A 134 0.79 24.78 -9.25
N ARG A 135 -0.23 25.63 -9.46
CA ARG A 135 -0.75 25.92 -10.81
C ARG A 135 0.27 26.64 -11.68
N GLN A 136 1.08 27.52 -11.08
CA GLN A 136 2.11 28.27 -11.74
C GLN A 136 3.43 27.50 -11.93
N GLY A 137 3.54 26.27 -11.41
CA GLY A 137 4.80 25.51 -11.42
C GLY A 137 5.90 26.11 -10.56
N ALA A 138 5.54 27.01 -9.63
CA ALA A 138 6.48 27.79 -8.81
C ALA A 138 6.84 27.12 -7.47
N LEU A 139 6.43 25.87 -7.25
CA LEU A 139 6.90 25.07 -6.12
C LEU A 139 8.26 24.47 -6.46
N PRO A 140 9.18 24.35 -5.48
CA PRO A 140 10.44 23.63 -5.69
C PRO A 140 10.14 22.22 -6.18
N GLU A 141 10.83 21.78 -7.22
CA GLU A 141 10.75 20.40 -7.65
C GLU A 141 11.31 19.51 -6.53
N GLN A 142 10.45 18.71 -5.93
CA GLN A 142 10.92 17.65 -5.06
C GLN A 142 11.42 16.50 -5.95
N PRO A 143 12.63 15.98 -5.70
CA PRO A 143 13.09 14.81 -6.42
C PRO A 143 12.04 13.70 -6.26
N LYS A 144 11.53 13.21 -7.38
CA LYS A 144 10.58 12.10 -7.39
C LYS A 144 11.26 10.93 -6.70
N LYS A 145 10.77 10.55 -5.52
CA LYS A 145 11.22 9.32 -4.88
C LYS A 145 11.05 8.20 -5.89
N GLN A 146 12.13 7.53 -6.23
CA GLN A 146 12.03 6.35 -7.10
C GLN A 146 11.04 5.38 -6.47
N PRO A 147 10.10 4.82 -7.24
CA PRO A 147 9.16 3.87 -6.69
C PRO A 147 9.97 2.68 -6.13
N TYR A 148 9.78 2.40 -4.86
CA TYR A 148 10.38 1.24 -4.22
C TYR A 148 9.96 -0.02 -4.98
N LYS A 149 10.92 -0.69 -5.62
CA LYS A 149 10.72 -2.02 -6.20
C LYS A 149 11.05 -3.05 -5.12
N PRO A 150 10.05 -3.69 -4.51
CA PRO A 150 10.31 -4.72 -3.52
C PRO A 150 11.07 -5.87 -4.19
N LYS A 151 12.17 -6.30 -3.59
CA LYS A 151 12.82 -7.56 -4.01
C LYS A 151 11.81 -8.69 -3.82
N PRO A 152 11.73 -9.66 -4.75
CA PRO A 152 10.91 -10.84 -4.58
C PRO A 152 11.22 -11.51 -3.23
N TYR A 153 10.18 -11.95 -2.52
CA TYR A 153 10.38 -12.69 -1.28
C TYR A 153 10.93 -14.08 -1.64
N GLU A 154 12.02 -14.45 -0.97
CA GLU A 154 12.65 -15.77 -1.13
C GLU A 154 11.63 -16.86 -0.76
N GLN A 155 11.32 -17.75 -1.69
CA GLN A 155 10.46 -18.88 -1.46
C GLN A 155 11.28 -20.05 -0.92
N MET A 156 10.75 -20.72 0.11
CA MET A 156 11.38 -21.93 0.65
C MET A 156 11.06 -23.13 -0.25
N THR A 157 11.99 -24.04 -0.37
CA THR A 157 11.93 -25.19 -1.28
C THR A 157 11.67 -26.52 -0.58
N HIS A 158 11.93 -26.60 0.72
CA HIS A 158 11.74 -27.83 1.50
C HIS A 158 11.34 -27.53 2.96
N PRO A 159 10.76 -28.54 3.67
CA PRO A 159 10.38 -28.38 5.07
C PRO A 159 11.61 -28.10 5.96
N GLY A 160 11.44 -27.22 6.95
CA GLY A 160 12.50 -26.90 7.92
C GLY A 160 13.56 -25.90 7.45
N GLN A 161 13.63 -25.59 6.16
CA GLN A 161 14.59 -24.62 5.61
C GLN A 161 14.52 -23.26 6.32
N ARG A 162 13.31 -22.82 6.70
CA ARG A 162 13.11 -21.63 7.53
C ARG A 162 11.80 -21.70 8.30
N VAL A 163 11.91 -21.58 9.62
CA VAL A 163 10.80 -21.54 10.56
C VAL A 163 10.69 -20.13 11.13
N GLN A 164 9.53 -19.50 10.99
CA GLN A 164 9.25 -18.20 11.64
C GLN A 164 8.76 -18.44 13.07
N ILE A 165 9.37 -17.72 14.03
CA ILE A 165 8.91 -17.72 15.43
C ILE A 165 8.44 -16.32 15.80
N ASP A 166 7.33 -16.25 16.53
CA ASP A 166 6.76 -15.00 17.02
C ASP A 166 5.95 -15.26 18.29
N VAL A 167 5.82 -14.26 19.14
CA VAL A 167 5.09 -14.30 20.41
C VAL A 167 3.89 -13.37 20.35
N LYS A 168 2.73 -13.91 20.70
CA LYS A 168 1.49 -13.14 20.77
C LYS A 168 1.00 -13.09 22.21
N VAL A 169 0.72 -11.88 22.70
CA VAL A 169 -0.01 -11.68 23.94
C VAL A 169 -1.46 -12.12 23.75
N VAL A 170 -1.95 -12.97 24.65
CA VAL A 170 -3.35 -13.41 24.68
C VAL A 170 -4.25 -12.21 25.01
N PRO A 171 -5.35 -11.99 24.28
CA PRO A 171 -6.25 -10.89 24.58
C PRO A 171 -6.82 -10.98 26.00
N ARG A 172 -6.80 -9.89 26.75
CA ARG A 172 -7.28 -9.85 28.15
C ARG A 172 -8.71 -10.35 28.32
N VAL A 173 -9.57 -10.10 27.33
CA VAL A 173 -10.96 -10.59 27.35
C VAL A 173 -11.05 -12.12 27.37
N CYS A 174 -10.00 -12.83 27.00
CA CYS A 174 -9.93 -14.29 27.02
C CYS A 174 -9.45 -14.84 28.37
N CYS A 175 -8.93 -13.99 29.27
CA CYS A 175 -8.38 -14.35 30.58
C CYS A 175 -9.21 -13.72 31.71
N PRO A 176 -10.36 -14.29 32.11
CA PRO A 176 -11.26 -13.71 33.12
C PRO A 176 -10.57 -13.45 34.48
N ASN A 177 -9.60 -14.28 34.83
CA ASN A 177 -8.82 -14.17 36.07
C ASN A 177 -7.74 -13.07 36.03
N GLY A 178 -7.67 -12.25 34.97
CA GLY A 178 -6.69 -11.18 34.82
C GLY A 178 -5.25 -11.64 34.54
N GLN A 179 -5.00 -12.93 34.38
CA GLN A 179 -3.69 -13.49 34.05
C GLN A 179 -3.21 -12.97 32.69
N ARG A 180 -1.92 -12.70 32.58
CA ARG A 180 -1.27 -12.36 31.32
C ARG A 180 -0.61 -13.62 30.77
N LEU A 181 -1.17 -14.12 29.66
CA LEU A 181 -0.68 -15.34 29.00
C LEU A 181 -0.12 -14.99 27.62
N PHE A 182 0.81 -15.83 27.16
CA PHE A 182 1.51 -15.65 25.89
C PHE A 182 1.39 -16.92 25.04
N GLN A 183 1.08 -16.75 23.77
CA GLN A 183 1.16 -17.79 22.76
C GLN A 183 2.47 -17.65 22.00
N TYR A 184 3.32 -18.66 22.11
CA TYR A 184 4.48 -18.82 21.24
C TYR A 184 4.08 -19.63 20.01
N THR A 185 4.53 -19.18 18.85
CA THR A 185 4.20 -19.79 17.56
C THR A 185 5.46 -20.02 16.75
N ALA A 186 5.71 -21.26 16.34
CA ALA A 186 6.69 -21.60 15.31
C ALA A 186 5.97 -22.13 14.07
N MET A 187 6.23 -21.52 12.92
CA MET A 187 5.61 -21.89 11.65
C MET A 187 6.67 -22.16 10.58
N ASP A 188 6.67 -23.37 10.05
CA ASP A 188 7.47 -23.67 8.88
C ASP A 188 6.98 -22.90 7.64
N GLU A 189 7.88 -22.22 6.97
CA GLU A 189 7.51 -21.36 5.84
C GLU A 189 7.11 -22.13 4.59
N PHE A 190 7.59 -23.35 4.41
CA PHE A 190 7.27 -24.17 3.24
C PHE A 190 5.91 -24.88 3.41
N THR A 191 5.78 -25.70 4.44
CA THR A 191 4.58 -26.52 4.67
C THR A 191 3.44 -25.79 5.37
N ARG A 192 3.70 -24.62 6.00
CA ARG A 192 2.78 -23.94 6.92
C ARG A 192 2.44 -24.74 8.17
N LEU A 193 3.11 -25.85 8.42
CA LEU A 193 2.95 -26.61 9.65
C LEU A 193 3.39 -25.74 10.83
N ARG A 194 2.59 -25.73 11.89
CA ARG A 194 2.90 -24.88 13.03
C ARG A 194 2.86 -25.62 14.35
N TYR A 195 3.76 -25.23 15.24
CA TYR A 195 3.77 -25.58 16.63
C TYR A 195 3.33 -24.39 17.48
N LEU A 196 2.46 -24.62 18.45
CA LEU A 196 1.95 -23.60 19.37
C LEU A 196 2.16 -24.10 20.80
N ALA A 197 2.54 -23.21 21.71
CA ALA A 197 2.63 -23.51 23.15
C ALA A 197 2.27 -22.26 23.97
N ALA A 198 1.75 -22.50 25.17
CA ALA A 198 1.33 -21.49 26.12
C ALA A 198 2.42 -21.22 27.16
N TYR A 199 2.61 -19.94 27.53
CA TYR A 199 3.55 -19.50 28.57
C TYR A 199 2.94 -18.35 29.38
N GLU A 200 3.40 -18.19 30.63
CA GLU A 200 3.05 -17.06 31.50
C GLU A 200 3.96 -15.86 31.30
N GLU A 201 5.15 -16.08 30.73
CA GLU A 201 6.16 -15.06 30.59
C GLU A 201 6.70 -14.96 29.15
N GLN A 202 7.04 -13.73 28.76
CA GLN A 202 7.75 -13.44 27.53
C GLN A 202 9.19 -13.08 27.88
N ASN A 203 10.05 -14.08 27.93
CA ASN A 203 11.45 -13.92 28.26
C ASN A 203 12.32 -14.95 27.49
N THR A 204 13.65 -14.83 27.64
CA THR A 204 14.59 -15.70 26.93
C THR A 204 14.51 -17.18 27.38
N TYR A 205 14.11 -17.45 28.64
CA TYR A 205 13.96 -18.82 29.15
C TYR A 205 12.77 -19.51 28.48
N SER A 206 11.62 -18.83 28.45
CA SER A 206 10.42 -19.34 27.75
C SER A 206 10.67 -19.55 26.26
N SER A 207 11.41 -18.64 25.62
CA SER A 207 11.77 -18.72 24.21
C SER A 207 12.71 -19.90 23.92
N ALA A 208 13.69 -20.16 24.80
CA ALA A 208 14.61 -21.28 24.65
C ALA A 208 13.90 -22.63 24.86
N ASP A 209 13.04 -22.76 25.90
CA ASP A 209 12.22 -23.95 26.11
C ASP A 209 11.29 -24.20 24.91
N PHE A 210 10.63 -23.12 24.45
CA PHE A 210 9.78 -23.20 23.27
C PHE A 210 10.52 -23.71 22.03
N LEU A 211 11.75 -23.22 21.79
CA LEU A 211 12.57 -23.67 20.66
C LEU A 211 12.89 -25.17 20.73
N LYS A 212 13.28 -25.66 21.91
CA LYS A 212 13.53 -27.09 22.13
C LYS A 212 12.29 -27.96 21.86
N ARG A 213 11.12 -27.52 22.36
CA ARG A 213 9.84 -28.21 22.14
C ARG A 213 9.41 -28.16 20.67
N ALA A 214 9.59 -27.00 19.99
CA ALA A 214 9.30 -26.85 18.56
C ALA A 214 10.21 -27.74 17.71
N TYR A 215 11.52 -27.79 18.01
CA TYR A 215 12.47 -28.66 17.33
C TYR A 215 12.07 -30.15 17.47
N ALA A 216 11.76 -30.59 18.68
CA ALA A 216 11.27 -31.96 18.92
C ALA A 216 9.97 -32.23 18.16
N PHE A 217 9.05 -31.28 18.08
CA PHE A 217 7.81 -31.43 17.31
C PHE A 217 8.08 -31.59 15.80
N PHE A 218 8.91 -30.74 15.19
CA PHE A 218 9.19 -30.85 13.77
C PHE A 218 9.99 -32.13 13.44
N LYS A 219 10.94 -32.51 14.29
CA LYS A 219 11.67 -33.79 14.16
C LYS A 219 10.75 -34.99 14.16
N ARG A 220 9.74 -35.02 15.03
CA ARG A 220 8.70 -36.07 15.03
C ARG A 220 7.81 -36.08 13.79
N ASN A 221 7.72 -34.94 13.09
CA ASN A 221 7.00 -34.81 11.82
C ASN A 221 7.91 -35.07 10.61
N GLY A 222 9.14 -35.57 10.78
CA GLY A 222 10.00 -36.02 9.71
C GLY A 222 10.98 -35.01 9.13
N PHE A 223 11.17 -33.85 9.78
CA PHE A 223 12.17 -32.86 9.34
C PHE A 223 12.78 -32.07 10.48
N THR A 224 13.98 -31.55 10.27
CA THR A 224 14.71 -30.70 11.24
C THR A 224 14.65 -29.24 10.82
N ILE A 225 14.86 -28.34 11.79
CA ILE A 225 14.90 -26.90 11.55
C ILE A 225 16.34 -26.51 11.19
N GLU A 226 16.55 -25.92 9.99
CA GLU A 226 17.84 -25.37 9.56
C GLU A 226 18.02 -23.92 9.97
N CYS A 227 16.95 -23.14 9.90
CA CYS A 227 16.97 -21.73 10.19
C CYS A 227 15.70 -21.29 10.93
N VAL A 228 15.89 -20.57 12.03
CA VAL A 228 14.83 -19.88 12.76
C VAL A 228 14.90 -18.40 12.44
N GLN A 229 13.76 -17.81 12.07
CA GLN A 229 13.63 -16.38 11.85
C GLN A 229 12.71 -15.76 12.90
N THR A 230 13.22 -14.77 13.64
CA THR A 230 12.48 -14.03 14.67
C THR A 230 12.49 -12.53 14.38
N ASP A 231 11.67 -11.79 15.07
CA ASP A 231 11.86 -10.35 15.20
C ASP A 231 13.05 -10.03 16.13
N ASN A 232 13.22 -8.74 16.46
CA ASN A 232 14.31 -8.29 17.34
C ASN A 232 13.83 -8.12 18.80
N GLY A 233 12.86 -8.93 19.24
CA GLY A 233 12.39 -8.93 20.62
C GLY A 233 13.48 -9.34 21.62
N PHE A 234 13.46 -8.79 22.83
CA PHE A 234 14.45 -9.09 23.88
C PHE A 234 14.42 -10.55 24.34
N GLU A 235 13.33 -11.24 24.13
CA GLU A 235 13.20 -12.68 24.36
C GLU A 235 14.06 -13.52 23.41
N PHE A 236 14.41 -12.99 22.24
CA PHE A 236 15.19 -13.69 21.23
C PHE A 236 16.61 -13.18 21.09
N THR A 237 16.86 -11.87 21.28
CA THR A 237 18.17 -11.27 21.05
C THR A 237 18.40 -10.01 21.88
N ASN A 238 19.67 -9.77 22.26
CA ASN A 238 20.11 -8.55 22.94
C ASN A 238 20.63 -7.48 21.96
N ARG A 239 20.44 -7.62 20.67
CA ARG A 239 21.00 -6.74 19.65
C ARG A 239 20.73 -5.24 19.87
N PHE A 240 19.62 -4.88 20.49
CA PHE A 240 19.25 -3.50 20.80
C PHE A 240 19.30 -3.18 22.30
N ALA A 241 19.94 -4.02 23.12
CA ALA A 241 20.17 -3.69 24.50
C ALA A 241 21.08 -2.46 24.60
N GLN A 242 20.78 -1.55 25.53
CA GLN A 242 21.58 -0.36 25.78
C GLN A 242 22.98 -0.68 26.41
N SER A 243 23.21 -1.93 26.80
CA SER A 243 24.48 -2.39 27.37
C SER A 243 25.46 -2.68 26.23
N ASN A 244 26.67 -2.14 26.33
CA ASN A 244 27.80 -2.41 25.43
C ASN A 244 28.35 -3.84 25.52
N ARG A 245 27.70 -4.74 26.25
CA ARG A 245 28.10 -6.14 26.37
C ARG A 245 27.32 -6.94 25.31
N GLU A 246 28.04 -7.56 24.39
CA GLU A 246 27.50 -8.55 23.46
C GLU A 246 27.14 -9.84 24.22
N LEU A 247 26.07 -9.79 25.02
CA LEU A 247 25.56 -10.96 25.74
C LEU A 247 24.66 -11.77 24.83
N VAL A 248 25.12 -12.93 24.47
CA VAL A 248 24.32 -13.94 23.74
C VAL A 248 23.17 -14.38 24.64
N THR A 249 21.93 -14.33 24.14
CA THR A 249 20.73 -14.76 24.88
C THR A 249 20.71 -16.29 25.06
N LEU A 250 19.92 -16.78 26.01
CA LEU A 250 19.72 -18.23 26.17
C LEU A 250 19.07 -18.83 24.91
N PHE A 251 18.19 -18.08 24.25
CA PHE A 251 17.59 -18.50 22.98
C PHE A 251 18.64 -18.71 21.88
N GLU A 252 19.55 -17.76 21.71
CA GLU A 252 20.63 -17.85 20.72
C GLU A 252 21.57 -19.04 21.03
N ARG A 253 21.96 -19.21 22.29
CA ARG A 253 22.76 -20.40 22.72
C ARG A 253 22.04 -21.70 22.41
N THR A 254 20.75 -21.78 22.72
CA THR A 254 19.95 -22.98 22.43
C THR A 254 19.83 -23.23 20.93
N ALA A 255 19.73 -22.20 20.11
CA ALA A 255 19.74 -22.35 18.66
C ALA A 255 21.09 -22.94 18.16
N ASP A 256 22.20 -22.42 18.68
CA ASP A 256 23.54 -22.90 18.35
C ASP A 256 23.74 -24.37 18.80
N GLU A 257 23.33 -24.73 20.03
CA GLU A 257 23.36 -26.11 20.56
C GLU A 257 22.59 -27.10 19.68
N LEU A 258 21.48 -26.64 19.07
CA LEU A 258 20.65 -27.47 18.18
C LEU A 258 21.12 -27.43 16.71
N GLY A 259 22.20 -26.71 16.41
CA GLY A 259 22.70 -26.50 15.05
C GLY A 259 21.77 -25.68 14.15
N ILE A 260 20.95 -24.81 14.73
CA ILE A 260 19.96 -24.00 14.05
C ILE A 260 20.51 -22.59 13.80
N ARG A 261 20.53 -22.15 12.57
CA ARG A 261 20.89 -20.77 12.23
C ARG A 261 19.81 -19.79 12.69
N HIS A 262 20.16 -18.83 13.54
CA HIS A 262 19.24 -17.75 13.93
C HIS A 262 19.34 -16.57 12.96
N LYS A 263 18.21 -16.15 12.39
CA LYS A 263 18.08 -15.03 11.46
C LYS A 263 17.13 -13.98 12.02
N LEU A 264 17.65 -12.79 12.28
CA LEU A 264 16.84 -11.65 12.69
C LEU A 264 16.24 -10.94 11.46
N ILE A 265 14.99 -10.49 11.56
CA ILE A 265 14.42 -9.61 10.55
C ILE A 265 15.10 -8.24 10.59
N ARG A 266 15.13 -7.56 9.46
CA ARG A 266 15.63 -6.17 9.43
C ARG A 266 14.68 -5.28 10.25
N PRO A 267 15.23 -4.34 11.04
CA PRO A 267 14.40 -3.36 11.74
C PRO A 267 13.40 -2.69 10.80
N TYR A 268 12.22 -2.40 11.29
CA TYR A 268 11.12 -1.76 10.54
C TYR A 268 10.68 -2.49 9.26
N THR A 269 10.92 -3.81 9.17
CA THR A 269 10.54 -4.62 8.00
C THR A 269 9.62 -5.78 8.41
N PRO A 270 8.38 -5.52 8.87
CA PRO A 270 7.46 -6.57 9.37
C PRO A 270 7.10 -7.63 8.32
N ARG A 271 7.25 -7.30 7.03
CA ARG A 271 6.95 -8.23 5.93
C ARG A 271 7.69 -9.57 6.03
N HIS A 272 8.84 -9.60 6.70
CA HIS A 272 9.64 -10.82 6.82
C HIS A 272 8.98 -11.86 7.74
N ASN A 273 8.20 -11.46 8.77
CA ASN A 273 7.42 -12.35 9.62
C ASN A 273 5.93 -12.46 9.21
N GLY A 274 5.59 -11.99 8.01
CA GLY A 274 4.20 -11.90 7.55
C GLY A 274 3.42 -13.21 7.53
N LYS A 275 4.08 -14.37 7.49
CA LYS A 275 3.42 -15.67 7.50
C LYS A 275 2.91 -16.02 8.90
N VAL A 276 3.74 -15.85 9.92
CA VAL A 276 3.34 -16.09 11.32
C VAL A 276 2.36 -15.01 11.80
N GLU A 277 2.57 -13.75 11.44
CA GLU A 277 1.63 -12.66 11.76
C GLU A 277 0.23 -12.92 11.16
N ARG A 278 0.18 -13.42 9.92
CA ARG A 278 -1.09 -13.82 9.30
C ARG A 278 -1.77 -14.96 10.09
N SER A 279 -0.99 -15.92 10.60
CA SER A 279 -1.53 -16.98 11.43
C SER A 279 -2.12 -16.44 12.75
N HIS A 280 -1.47 -15.48 13.37
CA HIS A 280 -1.99 -14.79 14.57
C HIS A 280 -3.31 -14.05 14.31
N ARG A 281 -3.49 -13.49 13.12
CA ARG A 281 -4.76 -12.87 12.71
C ARG A 281 -5.88 -13.91 12.57
N GLU A 282 -5.57 -15.08 12.03
CA GLU A 282 -6.54 -16.20 11.97
C GLU A 282 -6.85 -16.73 13.35
N ASP A 283 -5.85 -16.82 14.27
CA ASP A 283 -6.06 -17.21 15.65
C ASP A 283 -6.97 -16.21 16.38
N GLN A 284 -6.78 -14.91 16.16
CA GLN A 284 -7.64 -13.87 16.72
C GLN A 284 -9.10 -14.09 16.33
N ARG A 285 -9.35 -14.41 15.07
CA ARG A 285 -10.70 -14.56 14.53
C ARG A 285 -11.36 -15.89 14.91
N ARG A 286 -10.59 -16.98 14.96
CA ARG A 286 -11.14 -18.35 15.04
C ARG A 286 -10.98 -19.01 16.39
N PHE A 287 -10.06 -18.51 17.21
CA PHE A 287 -9.77 -19.07 18.51
C PHE A 287 -10.07 -18.08 19.63
N TYR A 288 -9.41 -16.95 19.66
CA TYR A 288 -9.60 -15.97 20.72
C TYR A 288 -10.99 -15.30 20.74
N ALA A 289 -11.69 -15.25 19.61
CA ALA A 289 -13.03 -14.68 19.55
C ALA A 289 -14.06 -15.47 20.37
N THR A 290 -13.85 -16.77 20.59
CA THR A 290 -14.83 -17.68 21.19
C THR A 290 -14.36 -18.39 22.44
N HIS A 291 -13.06 -18.39 22.76
CA HIS A 291 -12.49 -19.15 23.87
C HIS A 291 -12.15 -18.25 25.05
N ARG A 292 -12.18 -18.86 26.25
CA ARG A 292 -11.78 -18.26 27.53
C ARG A 292 -10.84 -19.23 28.23
N PHE A 293 -9.85 -18.70 28.98
CA PHE A 293 -8.79 -19.46 29.62
C PHE A 293 -8.74 -19.08 31.09
N TYR A 294 -8.88 -20.10 31.95
CA TYR A 294 -8.94 -19.93 33.42
C TYR A 294 -7.61 -20.27 34.10
N SER A 295 -6.69 -20.93 33.40
CA SER A 295 -5.34 -21.26 33.87
C SER A 295 -4.41 -21.44 32.65
N LEU A 296 -3.09 -21.50 32.92
CA LEU A 296 -2.11 -21.89 31.90
C LEU A 296 -2.37 -23.30 31.35
N ALA A 297 -2.68 -24.23 32.20
CA ALA A 297 -2.98 -25.62 31.79
C ALA A 297 -4.22 -25.71 30.89
N ASP A 298 -5.29 -24.98 31.24
CA ASP A 298 -6.48 -24.88 30.41
C ASP A 298 -6.18 -24.23 29.05
N PHE A 299 -5.39 -23.16 29.04
CA PHE A 299 -4.97 -22.51 27.80
C PHE A 299 -4.13 -23.45 26.91
N ASP A 300 -3.14 -24.17 27.48
CA ASP A 300 -2.28 -25.09 26.71
C ASP A 300 -3.11 -26.27 26.14
N ALA A 301 -4.06 -26.81 26.92
CA ALA A 301 -4.95 -27.86 26.45
C ALA A 301 -5.82 -27.39 25.25
N GLN A 302 -6.48 -26.25 25.37
CA GLN A 302 -7.28 -25.68 24.30
C GLN A 302 -6.42 -25.30 23.08
N LEU A 303 -5.21 -24.76 23.31
CA LEU A 303 -4.26 -24.39 22.27
C LEU A 303 -3.75 -25.63 21.50
N ALA A 304 -3.54 -26.74 22.17
CA ALA A 304 -3.16 -28.03 21.55
C ALA A 304 -4.24 -28.56 20.59
N VAL A 305 -5.52 -28.44 20.96
CA VAL A 305 -6.65 -28.76 20.08
C VAL A 305 -6.69 -27.80 18.89
N HIS A 306 -6.54 -26.50 19.14
CA HIS A 306 -6.52 -25.49 18.09
C HIS A 306 -5.37 -25.72 17.11
N ARG A 307 -4.16 -26.05 17.58
CA ARG A 307 -3.00 -26.41 16.76
C ARG A 307 -3.32 -27.58 15.83
N ARG A 308 -3.91 -28.68 16.37
CA ARG A 308 -4.30 -29.82 15.56
C ARG A 308 -5.30 -29.48 14.49
N ASN A 309 -6.34 -28.73 14.83
CA ASN A 309 -7.36 -28.28 13.88
C ASN A 309 -6.77 -27.35 12.80
N SER A 310 -5.86 -26.47 13.20
CA SER A 310 -5.18 -25.54 12.29
C SER A 310 -4.29 -26.28 11.28
N ASN A 311 -3.52 -27.28 11.72
CA ASN A 311 -2.62 -28.06 10.88
C ASN A 311 -3.37 -29.03 9.95
N ASN A 312 -4.65 -29.30 10.21
CA ASN A 312 -5.52 -30.11 9.35
C ASN A 312 -6.45 -29.27 8.45
N ARG A 313 -6.36 -27.93 8.52
CA ARG A 313 -7.22 -27.05 7.71
C ARG A 313 -6.63 -26.82 6.33
N PRO A 314 -7.42 -26.99 5.25
CA PRO A 314 -7.02 -26.66 3.89
C PRO A 314 -6.67 -25.18 3.74
N MET A 315 -5.61 -24.87 3.00
CA MET A 315 -5.12 -23.52 2.76
C MET A 315 -4.87 -23.27 1.26
N ARG A 316 -5.32 -22.13 0.75
CA ARG A 316 -5.09 -21.75 -0.65
C ARG A 316 -3.61 -21.75 -1.07
N PRO A 317 -2.64 -21.26 -0.24
CA PRO A 317 -1.22 -21.28 -0.60
C PRO A 317 -0.62 -22.70 -0.73
N LEU A 318 -1.28 -23.71 -0.20
CA LEU A 318 -0.90 -25.12 -0.30
C LEU A 318 -1.76 -25.88 -1.32
N GLN A 319 -2.26 -25.21 -2.33
CA GLN A 319 -3.15 -25.78 -3.36
C GLN A 319 -4.36 -26.50 -2.73
N TYR A 320 -4.95 -25.87 -1.72
CA TYR A 320 -6.08 -26.37 -0.92
C TYR A 320 -5.79 -27.64 -0.09
N ASN A 321 -4.52 -28.04 0.04
CA ASN A 321 -4.11 -29.05 1.02
C ASN A 321 -4.00 -28.43 2.41
N SER A 322 -4.16 -29.27 3.45
CA SER A 322 -3.78 -28.89 4.82
C SER A 322 -2.25 -28.99 4.99
N PRO A 323 -1.66 -28.28 5.98
CA PRO A 323 -0.24 -28.44 6.31
C PRO A 323 0.19 -29.89 6.48
N ASN A 324 -0.60 -30.69 7.22
CA ASN A 324 -0.32 -32.12 7.44
C ASN A 324 -0.39 -32.93 6.15
N SER A 325 -1.40 -32.70 5.31
CA SER A 325 -1.54 -33.42 4.03
C SER A 325 -0.44 -33.00 3.06
N PHE A 326 -0.11 -31.71 3.00
CA PHE A 326 0.95 -31.20 2.15
C PHE A 326 2.32 -31.79 2.52
N LEU A 327 2.64 -31.85 3.81
CA LEU A 327 3.88 -32.46 4.29
C LEU A 327 3.94 -33.96 3.93
N ARG A 328 2.85 -34.72 4.16
CA ARG A 328 2.80 -36.14 3.80
C ARG A 328 3.03 -36.36 2.30
N ASN A 329 2.35 -35.59 1.46
CA ASN A 329 2.52 -35.71 0.02
C ASN A 329 3.96 -35.38 -0.41
N TYR A 330 4.57 -34.37 0.21
CA TYR A 330 5.96 -34.02 -0.04
C TYR A 330 6.92 -35.18 0.34
N THR A 331 6.74 -35.76 1.53
CA THR A 331 7.58 -36.89 1.98
C THR A 331 7.47 -38.09 1.06
N VAL A 332 6.26 -38.44 0.60
CA VAL A 332 6.05 -39.56 -0.35
C VAL A 332 6.73 -39.32 -1.70
N GLN A 333 6.86 -38.08 -2.13
CA GLN A 333 7.49 -37.73 -3.41
C GLN A 333 9.03 -37.66 -3.36
N HIS A 334 9.62 -37.57 -2.15
CA HIS A 334 11.06 -37.33 -1.98
C HIS A 334 11.76 -38.41 -1.13
N VAL A 335 11.07 -39.48 -0.78
CA VAL A 335 11.59 -40.75 -0.24
C VAL A 335 11.49 -41.83 -1.33
#